data_39e0a2563262015d88fe875373f9b87b
#
_entry.id   39e0a2563262015d88fe875373f9b87b
#
_cell.length_a   1.000
_cell.length_b   1.000
_cell.length_c   1.000
_cell.angle_alpha   90.00
_cell.angle_beta   90.00
_cell.angle_gamma   90.00
#
_symmetry.space_group_name_H-M   'P 1'
#
loop_
_entity.id
_entity.type
_entity.pdbx_description
1 polymer ?
#
loop_
_entity_poly.entity_id
_entity_poly.type
_entity_poly.pdbx_seq_one_letter_code
_entity_poly.pdbx_strand_id
1 'polypeptide(L)'
;MISSPDPELQAWLALSFVQGVGPSNYIRLLQDIGPPEVILQSSAATLSRAVKPQLAQQIKQSQDPALLQQTCEWLQQPGNHLLTLADSDYPQQLLQLPDPPPLLYLKGRRELLQSKAIAIVGSRNATEQGNQNARLFARHLSDAGFCI
;
A
#
# COMPACT_ATOMS: atom_id res chain seq x y z
N MET A 1 -1.45 -27.58 -0.25
CA MET A 1 -1.63 -26.84 1.03
C MET A 1 -1.39 -25.38 0.71
N ILE A 2 -2.41 -24.54 0.85
CA ILE A 2 -2.33 -23.10 0.64
C ILE A 2 -1.50 -22.58 1.82
N SER A 3 -0.26 -22.14 1.55
CA SER A 3 0.55 -21.48 2.58
C SER A 3 -0.17 -20.18 2.95
N SER A 4 -0.69 -20.11 4.16
CA SER A 4 -1.20 -18.84 4.69
C SER A 4 -0.07 -17.81 4.63
N PRO A 5 -0.34 -16.56 4.21
CA PRO A 5 0.68 -15.53 4.30
C PRO A 5 1.16 -15.37 5.73
N ASP A 6 2.35 -14.83 5.88
CA ASP A 6 2.97 -14.52 7.16
C ASP A 6 1.95 -13.82 8.08
N PRO A 7 1.83 -14.24 9.36
CA PRO A 7 0.95 -13.59 10.34
C PRO A 7 1.16 -12.07 10.43
N GLU A 8 2.39 -11.59 10.28
CA GLU A 8 2.71 -10.17 10.21
C GLU A 8 1.98 -9.50 9.04
N LEU A 9 2.10 -10.06 7.83
CA LEU A 9 1.44 -9.52 6.65
C LEU A 9 -0.08 -9.54 6.77
N GLN A 10 -0.65 -10.57 7.42
CA GLN A 10 -2.09 -10.63 7.70
C GLN A 10 -2.54 -9.48 8.61
N ALA A 11 -1.74 -9.13 9.62
CA ALA A 11 -2.05 -8.01 10.51
C ALA A 11 -2.01 -6.66 9.78
N TRP A 12 -1.02 -6.45 8.90
CA TRP A 12 -0.98 -5.27 8.02
C TRP A 12 -2.25 -5.15 7.17
N LEU A 13 -2.68 -6.24 6.55
CA LEU A 13 -3.89 -6.27 5.74
C LEU A 13 -5.15 -6.03 6.57
N ALA A 14 -5.30 -6.78 7.66
CA ALA A 14 -6.49 -6.69 8.52
C ALA A 14 -6.71 -5.26 9.03
N LEU A 15 -5.65 -4.56 9.44
CA LEU A 15 -5.74 -3.17 9.87
C LEU A 15 -6.12 -2.24 8.71
N SER A 16 -5.61 -2.48 7.50
CA SER A 16 -5.90 -1.66 6.32
C SER A 16 -7.34 -1.77 5.83
N PHE A 17 -8.02 -2.88 6.12
CA PHE A 17 -9.41 -3.09 5.73
C PHE A 17 -10.43 -2.41 6.65
N VAL A 18 -9.97 -1.93 7.82
CA VAL A 18 -10.87 -1.23 8.73
C VAL A 18 -11.28 0.11 8.14
N GLN A 19 -12.59 0.30 7.95
CA GLN A 19 -13.13 1.57 7.46
C GLN A 19 -12.71 2.72 8.38
N GLY A 20 -12.14 3.78 7.80
CA GLY A 20 -11.63 4.94 8.54
C GLY A 20 -10.15 4.85 8.92
N VAL A 21 -9.51 3.70 8.76
CA VAL A 21 -8.05 3.58 8.87
C VAL A 21 -7.40 3.96 7.53
N GLY A 22 -7.44 5.25 7.20
CA GLY A 22 -6.68 5.79 6.07
C GLY A 22 -5.19 5.97 6.43
N PRO A 23 -4.33 6.38 5.46
CA PRO A 23 -2.88 6.48 5.66
C PRO A 23 -2.47 7.24 6.91
N SER A 24 -3.03 8.43 7.15
CA SER A 24 -2.72 9.26 8.32
C SER A 24 -3.03 8.56 9.65
N ASN A 25 -4.19 7.89 9.78
CA ASN A 25 -4.56 7.16 10.98
C ASN A 25 -3.71 5.90 11.14
N TYR A 26 -3.38 5.23 10.04
CA TYR A 26 -2.52 4.06 10.04
C TYR A 26 -1.12 4.40 10.58
N ILE A 27 -0.50 5.45 10.03
CA ILE A 27 0.83 5.92 10.44
C ILE A 27 0.82 6.32 11.92
N ARG A 28 -0.19 7.07 12.36
CA ARG A 28 -0.32 7.45 13.77
C ARG A 28 -0.43 6.24 14.69
N LEU A 29 -1.20 5.22 14.31
CA LEU A 29 -1.30 3.98 15.07
C LEU A 29 0.06 3.26 15.16
N LEU A 30 0.82 3.20 14.06
CA LEU A 30 2.17 2.63 14.06
C LEU A 30 3.12 3.39 14.98
N GLN A 31 3.06 4.73 14.98
CA GLN A 31 3.95 5.58 15.78
C GLN A 31 3.62 5.54 17.27
N ASP A 32 2.33 5.58 17.63
CA ASP A 32 1.89 5.75 19.02
C ASP A 32 1.67 4.41 19.75
N ILE A 33 1.39 3.34 19.01
CA ILE A 33 1.04 2.03 19.59
C ILE A 33 2.10 0.98 19.23
N GLY A 34 2.52 0.91 17.98
CA GLY A 34 3.48 -0.07 17.48
C GLY A 34 3.03 -0.82 16.23
N PRO A 35 3.58 -2.01 15.96
CA PRO A 35 3.28 -2.77 14.75
C PRO A 35 1.81 -3.27 14.74
N PRO A 36 1.27 -3.61 13.53
CA PRO A 36 -0.15 -3.94 13.36
C PRO A 36 -0.66 -5.05 14.26
N GLU A 37 0.15 -6.06 14.58
CA GLU A 37 -0.21 -7.15 15.50
C GLU A 37 -0.50 -6.61 16.91
N VAL A 38 0.32 -5.67 17.38
CA VAL A 38 0.14 -5.01 18.67
C VAL A 38 -1.09 -4.13 18.66
N ILE A 39 -1.30 -3.38 17.56
CA ILE A 39 -2.49 -2.53 17.38
C ILE A 39 -3.77 -3.37 17.47
N LEU A 40 -3.85 -4.47 16.71
CA LEU A 40 -5.03 -5.34 16.68
C LEU A 40 -5.31 -6.02 18.04
N GLN A 41 -4.28 -6.29 18.84
CA GLN A 41 -4.40 -6.87 20.18
C GLN A 41 -4.69 -5.82 21.26
N SER A 42 -4.41 -4.54 21.02
CA SER A 42 -4.59 -3.45 21.98
C SER A 42 -6.05 -3.23 22.35
N SER A 43 -6.29 -2.71 23.55
CA SER A 43 -7.63 -2.34 24.00
C SER A 43 -8.14 -1.09 23.26
N ALA A 44 -9.46 -0.93 23.17
CA ALA A 44 -10.05 0.29 22.61
C ALA A 44 -9.61 1.57 23.35
N ALA A 45 -9.39 1.47 24.67
CA ALA A 45 -8.86 2.58 25.49
C ALA A 45 -7.43 2.96 25.10
N THR A 46 -6.58 1.97 24.82
CA THR A 46 -5.22 2.20 24.33
C THR A 46 -5.24 2.84 22.95
N LEU A 47 -6.01 2.30 22.03
CA LEU A 47 -6.15 2.82 20.65
C LEU A 47 -6.71 4.25 20.61
N SER A 48 -7.58 4.61 21.57
CA SER A 48 -8.16 5.97 21.65
C SER A 48 -7.15 7.06 22.01
N ARG A 49 -5.91 6.70 22.33
CA ARG A 49 -4.81 7.66 22.49
C ARG A 49 -4.30 8.15 21.14
N ALA A 50 -4.34 7.29 20.14
CA ALA A 50 -3.85 7.57 18.78
C ALA A 50 -4.96 8.01 17.82
N VAL A 51 -6.17 7.46 17.96
CA VAL A 51 -7.30 7.71 17.05
C VAL A 51 -8.58 8.03 17.81
N LYS A 52 -9.61 8.52 17.09
CA LYS A 52 -10.92 8.81 17.70
C LYS A 52 -11.53 7.54 18.29
N PRO A 53 -12.27 7.63 19.45
CA PRO A 53 -12.85 6.46 20.12
C PRO A 53 -13.72 5.58 19.22
N GLN A 54 -14.46 6.18 18.29
CA GLN A 54 -15.28 5.44 17.33
C GLN A 54 -14.42 4.55 16.42
N LEU A 55 -13.29 5.08 15.92
CA LEU A 55 -12.37 4.31 15.08
C LEU A 55 -11.66 3.21 15.90
N ALA A 56 -11.31 3.50 17.16
CA ALA A 56 -10.74 2.51 18.05
C ALA A 56 -11.68 1.30 18.26
N GLN A 57 -12.98 1.54 18.38
CA GLN A 57 -13.97 0.47 18.45
C GLN A 57 -14.12 -0.28 17.12
N GLN A 58 -14.11 0.42 15.99
CA GLN A 58 -14.15 -0.20 14.66
C GLN A 58 -12.97 -1.15 14.46
N ILE A 59 -11.75 -0.77 14.85
CA ILE A 59 -10.57 -1.63 14.77
C ILE A 59 -10.79 -2.94 15.54
N LYS A 60 -11.49 -2.91 16.67
CA LYS A 60 -11.77 -4.10 17.48
C LYS A 60 -12.88 -4.98 16.92
N GLN A 61 -13.80 -4.41 16.16
CA GLN A 61 -15.01 -5.11 15.69
C GLN A 61 -14.91 -5.52 14.21
N SER A 62 -14.16 -4.76 13.41
CA SER A 62 -14.08 -4.98 11.97
C SER A 62 -12.97 -5.96 11.65
N GLN A 63 -13.36 -7.20 11.38
CA GLN A 63 -12.51 -8.17 10.69
C GLN A 63 -13.26 -8.63 9.45
N ASP A 64 -12.59 -8.62 8.31
CA ASP A 64 -13.13 -9.13 7.05
C ASP A 64 -12.29 -10.33 6.59
N PRO A 65 -12.62 -11.55 7.08
CA PRO A 65 -11.89 -12.75 6.71
C PRO A 65 -12.01 -13.07 5.22
N ALA A 66 -13.13 -12.70 4.57
CA ALA A 66 -13.35 -12.96 3.16
C ALA A 66 -12.42 -12.08 2.29
N LEU A 67 -12.32 -10.79 2.62
CA LEU A 67 -11.42 -9.88 1.93
C LEU A 67 -9.95 -10.24 2.18
N LEU A 68 -9.61 -10.67 3.39
CA LEU A 68 -8.28 -11.17 3.71
C LEU A 68 -7.93 -12.39 2.87
N GLN A 69 -8.82 -13.39 2.80
CA GLN A 69 -8.63 -14.58 1.99
C GLN A 69 -8.48 -14.23 0.49
N GLN A 70 -9.35 -13.39 -0.04
CA GLN A 70 -9.27 -12.93 -1.43
C GLN A 70 -7.94 -12.26 -1.74
N THR A 71 -7.44 -11.43 -0.82
CA THR A 71 -6.14 -10.75 -0.98
C THR A 71 -5.00 -11.75 -0.93
N CYS A 72 -5.06 -12.75 -0.06
CA CYS A 72 -4.08 -13.82 0.01
C CYS A 72 -4.05 -14.64 -1.28
N GLU A 73 -5.21 -14.96 -1.86
CA GLU A 73 -5.31 -15.66 -3.15
C GLU A 73 -4.73 -14.80 -4.29
N TRP A 74 -4.96 -13.49 -4.27
CA TRP A 74 -4.36 -12.57 -5.23
C TRP A 74 -2.83 -12.55 -5.12
N LEU A 75 -2.28 -12.56 -3.90
CA LEU A 75 -0.83 -12.59 -3.66
C LEU A 75 -0.15 -13.87 -4.14
N GLN A 76 -0.88 -14.98 -4.28
CA GLN A 76 -0.34 -16.23 -4.81
C GLN A 76 -0.16 -16.21 -6.34
N GLN A 77 -0.74 -15.23 -7.02
CA GLN A 77 -0.59 -15.13 -8.47
C GLN A 77 0.81 -14.60 -8.84
N PRO A 78 1.42 -15.11 -9.91
CA PRO A 78 2.75 -14.67 -10.33
C PRO A 78 2.81 -13.15 -10.58
N GLY A 79 3.83 -12.53 -10.06
CA GLY A 79 4.07 -11.10 -10.22
C GLY A 79 3.23 -10.19 -9.34
N ASN A 80 2.40 -10.74 -8.44
CA ASN A 80 1.68 -9.96 -7.44
C ASN A 80 2.50 -9.91 -6.14
N HIS A 81 2.63 -8.71 -5.61
CA HIS A 81 3.37 -8.45 -4.37
C HIS A 81 2.61 -7.47 -3.49
N LEU A 82 2.86 -7.54 -2.21
CA LEU A 82 2.48 -6.52 -1.24
C LEU A 82 3.75 -5.97 -0.60
N LEU A 83 3.85 -4.65 -0.53
CA LEU A 83 4.89 -3.96 0.23
C LEU A 83 4.22 -3.17 1.34
N THR A 84 4.89 -3.12 2.47
CA THR A 84 4.49 -2.35 3.64
C THR A 84 5.52 -1.25 3.94
N LEU A 85 5.18 -0.30 4.78
CA LEU A 85 6.14 0.72 5.24
C LEU A 85 7.34 0.12 6.00
N ALA A 86 7.25 -1.13 6.46
CA ALA A 86 8.34 -1.84 7.14
C ALA A 86 9.33 -2.49 6.16
N ASP A 87 8.96 -2.63 4.89
CA ASP A 87 9.84 -3.25 3.88
C ASP A 87 11.01 -2.33 3.53
N SER A 88 12.22 -2.89 3.51
CA SER A 88 13.46 -2.16 3.22
C SER A 88 13.52 -1.59 1.80
N ASP A 89 12.76 -2.16 0.88
CA ASP A 89 12.63 -1.72 -0.51
C ASP A 89 11.35 -0.92 -0.79
N TYR A 90 10.67 -0.43 0.27
CA TYR A 90 9.59 0.53 0.10
C TYR A 90 10.11 1.79 -0.60
N PRO A 91 9.41 2.32 -1.64
CA PRO A 91 9.90 3.45 -2.44
C PRO A 91 10.15 4.71 -1.59
N GLN A 92 11.41 5.16 -1.55
CA GLN A 92 11.82 6.31 -0.76
C GLN A 92 11.11 7.61 -1.13
N GLN A 93 10.73 7.76 -2.41
CA GLN A 93 9.97 8.92 -2.88
C GLN A 93 8.58 9.00 -2.26
N LEU A 94 7.94 7.86 -1.98
CA LEU A 94 6.63 7.84 -1.32
C LEU A 94 6.71 8.21 0.15
N LEU A 95 7.85 7.96 0.83
CA LEU A 95 8.05 8.39 2.21
C LEU A 95 8.14 9.91 2.37
N GLN A 96 8.33 10.66 1.27
CA GLN A 96 8.33 12.12 1.29
C GLN A 96 6.92 12.72 1.28
N LEU A 97 5.89 11.90 1.06
CA LEU A 97 4.51 12.34 1.17
C LEU A 97 4.14 12.62 2.64
N PRO A 98 3.24 13.57 2.91
CA PRO A 98 2.77 13.84 4.26
C PRO A 98 2.12 12.62 4.92
N ASP A 99 1.45 11.78 4.13
CA ASP A 99 0.76 10.56 4.54
C ASP A 99 1.02 9.45 3.50
N PRO A 100 2.21 8.83 3.54
CA PRO A 100 2.56 7.76 2.62
C PRO A 100 1.61 6.56 2.78
N PRO A 101 1.23 5.88 1.68
CA PRO A 101 0.38 4.71 1.77
C PRO A 101 1.05 3.60 2.60
N PRO A 102 0.39 3.08 3.65
CA PRO A 102 1.00 2.07 4.52
C PRO A 102 1.26 0.74 3.82
N LEU A 103 0.50 0.45 2.76
CA LEU A 103 0.63 -0.74 1.93
C LEU A 103 0.55 -0.36 0.45
N LEU A 104 1.33 -1.07 -0.35
CA LEU A 104 1.33 -0.98 -1.82
C LEU A 104 1.04 -2.35 -2.41
N TYR A 105 -0.04 -2.43 -3.19
CA TYR A 105 -0.33 -3.59 -4.02
C TYR A 105 0.40 -3.42 -5.35
N LEU A 106 1.32 -4.31 -5.64
CA LEU A 106 2.14 -4.27 -6.84
C LEU A 106 1.84 -5.46 -7.73
N LYS A 107 1.71 -5.19 -9.03
CA LYS A 107 1.66 -6.23 -10.06
C LYS A 107 2.76 -5.98 -11.08
N GLY A 108 3.72 -6.90 -11.18
CA GLY A 108 4.84 -6.79 -12.09
C GLY A 108 6.19 -6.89 -11.39
N ARG A 109 7.18 -6.19 -11.92
CA ARG A 109 8.57 -6.27 -11.44
C ARG A 109 8.81 -5.33 -10.27
N ARG A 110 8.92 -5.90 -9.05
CA ARG A 110 9.13 -5.18 -7.79
C ARG A 110 10.40 -4.33 -7.79
N GLU A 111 11.47 -4.83 -8.42
CA GLU A 111 12.75 -4.14 -8.51
C GLU A 111 12.69 -2.79 -9.24
N LEU A 112 11.70 -2.57 -10.09
CA LEU A 112 11.53 -1.29 -10.79
C LEU A 112 11.10 -0.14 -9.89
N LEU A 113 10.59 -0.41 -8.69
CA LEU A 113 10.23 0.62 -7.73
C LEU A 113 11.44 1.44 -7.24
N GLN A 114 12.64 0.88 -7.34
CA GLN A 114 13.90 1.56 -6.99
C GLN A 114 14.57 2.23 -8.19
N SER A 115 14.00 2.07 -9.39
CA SER A 115 14.56 2.65 -10.61
C SER A 115 14.29 4.14 -10.69
N LYS A 116 15.16 4.85 -11.46
CA LYS A 116 14.86 6.23 -11.84
C LYS A 116 13.60 6.24 -12.70
N ALA A 117 12.58 6.94 -12.25
CA ALA A 117 11.28 6.95 -12.91
C ALA A 117 10.86 8.36 -13.36
N ILE A 118 10.12 8.42 -14.46
CA ILE A 118 9.52 9.64 -14.98
C ILE A 118 8.04 9.39 -15.21
N ALA A 119 7.18 10.24 -14.65
CA ALA A 119 5.75 10.19 -14.91
C ALA A 119 5.38 11.03 -16.14
N ILE A 120 4.68 10.42 -17.10
CA ILE A 120 4.08 11.12 -18.23
C ILE A 120 2.60 11.31 -17.92
N VAL A 121 2.17 12.56 -17.76
CA VAL A 121 0.80 12.91 -17.38
C VAL A 121 0.15 13.76 -18.48
N GLY A 122 -1.19 13.73 -18.55
CA GLY A 122 -1.93 14.49 -19.56
C GLY A 122 -3.44 14.49 -19.34
N SER A 123 -4.17 15.00 -20.32
CA SER A 123 -5.63 15.04 -20.29
C SER A 123 -6.24 13.64 -20.29
N ARG A 124 -7.36 13.44 -19.57
CA ARG A 124 -8.17 12.20 -19.63
C ARG A 124 -8.71 11.94 -21.04
N ASN A 125 -9.02 13.00 -21.77
CA ASN A 125 -9.44 12.97 -23.18
C ASN A 125 -8.32 13.53 -24.06
N ALA A 126 -7.21 12.81 -24.14
CA ALA A 126 -6.07 13.24 -24.95
C ALA A 126 -6.41 13.16 -26.45
N THR A 127 -5.86 14.09 -27.24
CA THR A 127 -5.90 14.03 -28.71
C THR A 127 -5.06 12.86 -29.22
N GLU A 128 -5.33 12.39 -30.44
CA GLU A 128 -4.51 11.33 -31.07
C GLU A 128 -3.03 11.74 -31.15
N GLN A 129 -2.76 13.00 -31.50
CA GLN A 129 -1.39 13.54 -31.51
C GLN A 129 -0.76 13.53 -30.11
N GLY A 130 -1.52 13.87 -29.08
CA GLY A 130 -1.06 13.81 -27.68
C GLY A 130 -0.67 12.38 -27.26
N ASN A 131 -1.49 11.40 -27.64
CA ASN A 131 -1.21 9.99 -27.38
C ASN A 131 0.04 9.49 -28.12
N GLN A 132 0.21 9.88 -29.39
CA GLN A 132 1.40 9.54 -30.17
C GLN A 132 2.67 10.16 -29.57
N ASN A 133 2.62 11.43 -29.18
CA ASN A 133 3.75 12.11 -28.54
C ASN A 133 4.10 11.42 -27.20
N ALA A 134 3.13 11.10 -26.36
CA ALA A 134 3.37 10.40 -25.10
C ALA A 134 4.07 9.05 -25.30
N ARG A 135 3.64 8.28 -26.30
CA ARG A 135 4.28 7.00 -26.67
C ARG A 135 5.73 7.17 -27.12
N LEU A 136 6.00 8.19 -27.97
CA LEU A 136 7.35 8.45 -28.46
C LEU A 136 8.29 8.90 -27.35
N PHE A 137 7.83 9.80 -26.46
CA PHE A 137 8.59 10.21 -25.29
C PHE A 137 8.83 9.04 -24.34
N ALA A 138 7.80 8.23 -24.02
CA ALA A 138 7.93 7.06 -23.16
C ALA A 138 8.98 6.09 -23.70
N ARG A 139 8.94 5.80 -25.00
CA ARG A 139 9.91 4.92 -25.65
C ARG A 139 11.34 5.47 -25.54
N HIS A 140 11.53 6.73 -25.92
CA HIS A 140 12.85 7.35 -25.90
C HIS A 140 13.44 7.38 -24.48
N LEU A 141 12.64 7.73 -23.48
CA LEU A 141 13.08 7.77 -22.09
C LEU A 141 13.34 6.36 -21.53
N SER A 142 12.52 5.37 -21.92
CA SER A 142 12.75 3.97 -21.56
C SER A 142 14.04 3.44 -22.16
N ASP A 143 14.33 3.76 -23.43
CA ASP A 143 15.58 3.39 -24.11
C ASP A 143 16.80 4.05 -23.43
N ALA A 144 16.61 5.23 -22.79
CA ALA A 144 17.61 5.91 -21.96
C ALA A 144 17.73 5.36 -20.53
N GLY A 145 16.99 4.29 -20.17
CA GLY A 145 17.08 3.59 -18.89
C GLY A 145 16.17 4.13 -17.78
N PHE A 146 15.17 4.94 -18.12
CA PHE A 146 14.15 5.37 -17.15
C PHE A 146 12.99 4.36 -17.10
N CYS A 147 12.42 4.18 -15.92
CA CYS A 147 11.11 3.57 -15.74
C CYS A 147 10.04 4.64 -16.03
N ILE A 148 9.00 4.30 -16.81
CA ILE A 148 7.91 5.22 -17.17
C ILE A 148 6.64 4.77 -16.49
#